data_8563c2f305f1ad128030f97e6db77bce
#
_entry.id   8563c2f305f1ad128030f97e6db77bce
#
_cell.length_a   1.000
_cell.length_b   1.000
_cell.length_c   1.000
_cell.angle_alpha   90.00
_cell.angle_beta   90.00
_cell.angle_gamma   90.00
#
_symmetry.space_group_name_H-M   'P 1'
#
loop_
_entity.id
_entity.type
_entity.pdbx_description
1 polymer ?
#
loop_
_entity_poly.entity_id
_entity_poly.type
_entity_poly.pdbx_seq_one_letter_code
_entity_poly.pdbx_strand_id
1 'polypeptide(L)'
;RVMKMKQLNPRSVRDQIYQVLKEEIMKFRLVPGEQISEKEISERYEVSRTPVREAFLQLSKEGLLEVYPQKGTRVSLIDLDLVEEARFMREKLEKAVAELACEDFPQEAMFKLEQNVKMQELSIAQKNYESLFELDEAFHQTIFEGCGKANVWAAIQQMNVPFQRIRFLRLAADFNWNTIHQQHAALTEAIRTKQKAKAKEIAEEHLQLVIVDKQM
;
A
#
# COMPACT_ATOMS: atom_id res chain seq x y z
N ARG A 1 -15.68 -7.57 -16.39
CA ARG A 1 -16.94 -6.82 -16.65
C ARG A 1 -16.54 -5.38 -16.91
N VAL A 2 -16.41 -4.98 -18.19
CA VAL A 2 -16.09 -3.60 -18.60
C VAL A 2 -17.27 -2.71 -18.17
N MET A 3 -17.07 -1.89 -17.15
CA MET A 3 -18.05 -0.89 -16.74
C MET A 3 -18.08 0.25 -17.79
N LYS A 4 -19.24 0.52 -18.40
CA LYS A 4 -19.39 1.64 -19.34
C LYS A 4 -19.24 2.96 -18.60
N MET A 5 -18.11 3.63 -18.78
CA MET A 5 -17.76 4.92 -18.13
C MET A 5 -18.35 6.15 -18.85
N LYS A 6 -19.18 5.96 -19.87
CA LYS A 6 -19.63 7.01 -20.82
C LYS A 6 -20.53 8.13 -20.26
N GLN A 7 -20.97 8.09 -18.98
CA GLN A 7 -21.96 9.07 -18.46
C GLN A 7 -21.46 9.94 -17.30
N LEU A 8 -20.13 9.98 -17.06
CA LEU A 8 -19.57 10.68 -15.90
C LEU A 8 -18.90 12.02 -16.31
N ASN A 9 -18.87 12.96 -15.36
CA ASN A 9 -18.09 14.21 -15.49
C ASN A 9 -16.61 13.87 -15.83
N PRO A 10 -15.94 14.58 -16.75
CA PRO A 10 -14.54 14.31 -17.14
C PRO A 10 -13.56 14.16 -15.97
N ARG A 11 -13.73 14.93 -14.90
CA ARG A 11 -12.93 14.78 -13.67
C ARG A 11 -13.16 13.41 -12.99
N SER A 12 -14.42 12.96 -12.94
CA SER A 12 -14.77 11.63 -12.40
C SER A 12 -14.20 10.50 -13.28
N VAL A 13 -14.17 10.65 -14.61
CA VAL A 13 -13.57 9.68 -15.53
C VAL A 13 -12.06 9.60 -15.35
N ARG A 14 -11.37 10.76 -15.23
CA ARG A 14 -9.94 10.82 -14.93
C ARG A 14 -9.62 10.06 -13.66
N ASP A 15 -10.35 10.34 -12.57
CA ASP A 15 -10.09 9.75 -11.26
C ASP A 15 -10.35 8.23 -11.28
N GLN A 16 -11.36 7.77 -12.02
CA GLN A 16 -11.61 6.34 -12.18
C GLN A 16 -10.50 5.64 -12.97
N ILE A 17 -10.05 6.21 -14.11
CA ILE A 17 -8.93 5.67 -14.88
C ILE A 17 -7.65 5.64 -14.03
N TYR A 18 -7.37 6.72 -13.30
CA TYR A 18 -6.24 6.76 -12.38
C TYR A 18 -6.30 5.63 -11.34
N GLN A 19 -7.44 5.46 -10.65
CA GLN A 19 -7.59 4.42 -9.63
C GLN A 19 -7.45 3.01 -10.21
N VAL A 20 -8.09 2.74 -11.34
CA VAL A 20 -8.00 1.43 -11.99
C VAL A 20 -6.57 1.12 -12.42
N LEU A 21 -5.88 2.05 -13.08
CA LEU A 21 -4.50 1.83 -13.50
C LEU A 21 -3.54 1.71 -12.31
N LYS A 22 -3.74 2.53 -11.27
CA LYS A 22 -2.98 2.41 -10.03
C LYS A 22 -3.13 1.02 -9.42
N GLU A 23 -4.36 0.53 -9.32
CA GLU A 23 -4.64 -0.82 -8.82
C GLU A 23 -4.01 -1.90 -9.71
N GLU A 24 -4.12 -1.80 -11.04
CA GLU A 24 -3.51 -2.77 -11.97
C GLU A 24 -1.98 -2.80 -11.84
N ILE A 25 -1.32 -1.65 -11.64
CA ILE A 25 0.13 -1.57 -11.44
C ILE A 25 0.51 -2.11 -10.06
N MET A 26 -0.23 -1.71 -9.00
CA MET A 26 0.06 -2.16 -7.64
C MET A 26 -0.15 -3.66 -7.45
N LYS A 27 -1.16 -4.24 -8.12
CA LYS A 27 -1.46 -5.68 -8.10
C LYS A 27 -0.74 -6.48 -9.20
N PHE A 28 0.21 -5.88 -9.89
CA PHE A 28 1.02 -6.51 -10.95
C PHE A 28 0.21 -7.12 -12.10
N ARG A 29 -0.98 -6.60 -12.38
CA ARG A 29 -1.73 -6.89 -13.60
C ARG A 29 -1.13 -6.16 -14.80
N LEU A 30 -0.55 -4.96 -14.56
CA LEU A 30 0.40 -4.28 -15.41
C LEU A 30 1.79 -4.43 -14.76
N VAL A 31 2.67 -5.18 -15.42
CA VAL A 31 3.95 -5.56 -14.81
C VAL A 31 5.04 -4.49 -15.00
N PRO A 32 6.05 -4.42 -14.11
CA PRO A 32 7.17 -3.50 -14.26
C PRO A 32 7.84 -3.60 -15.63
N GLY A 33 8.08 -2.48 -16.30
CA GLY A 33 8.67 -2.39 -17.64
C GLY A 33 7.66 -2.58 -18.79
N GLU A 34 6.42 -2.97 -18.51
CA GLU A 34 5.37 -3.11 -19.51
C GLU A 34 5.08 -1.78 -20.21
N GLN A 35 5.00 -1.81 -21.53
CA GLN A 35 4.63 -0.64 -22.33
C GLN A 35 3.12 -0.50 -22.37
N ILE A 36 2.65 0.69 -22.12
CA ILE A 36 1.23 1.06 -22.22
C ILE A 36 1.08 2.36 -23.00
N SER A 37 -0.05 2.57 -23.65
CA SER A 37 -0.30 3.80 -24.39
C SER A 37 -1.65 4.44 -24.04
N GLU A 38 -1.70 5.78 -24.14
CA GLU A 38 -2.95 6.51 -23.97
C GLU A 38 -4.05 6.04 -24.94
N LYS A 39 -3.64 5.63 -26.15
CA LYS A 39 -4.54 5.10 -27.18
C LYS A 39 -5.17 3.79 -26.73
N GLU A 40 -4.35 2.84 -26.34
CA GLU A 40 -4.78 1.52 -25.88
C GLU A 40 -5.74 1.62 -24.67
N ILE A 41 -5.36 2.41 -23.67
CA ILE A 41 -6.19 2.60 -22.46
C ILE A 41 -7.51 3.31 -22.81
N SER A 42 -7.49 4.31 -23.70
CA SER A 42 -8.72 5.00 -24.13
C SER A 42 -9.68 4.07 -24.88
N GLU A 43 -9.14 3.17 -25.72
CA GLU A 43 -9.92 2.14 -26.43
C GLU A 43 -10.46 1.08 -25.47
N ARG A 44 -9.62 0.58 -24.55
CA ARG A 44 -9.98 -0.46 -23.55
C ARG A 44 -11.12 -0.03 -22.61
N TYR A 45 -11.11 1.24 -22.21
CA TYR A 45 -12.14 1.78 -21.29
C TYR A 45 -13.22 2.61 -21.97
N GLU A 46 -13.22 2.69 -23.28
CA GLU A 46 -14.18 3.45 -24.11
C GLU A 46 -14.29 4.93 -23.68
N VAL A 47 -13.17 5.59 -23.38
CA VAL A 47 -13.08 7.00 -22.97
C VAL A 47 -12.22 7.81 -23.94
N SER A 48 -12.31 9.15 -23.89
CA SER A 48 -11.41 10.01 -24.66
C SER A 48 -9.98 9.98 -24.11
N ARG A 49 -8.98 10.39 -24.92
CA ARG A 49 -7.57 10.39 -24.52
C ARG A 49 -7.23 11.43 -23.45
N THR A 50 -7.99 12.51 -23.34
CA THR A 50 -7.70 13.59 -22.38
C THR A 50 -7.66 13.09 -20.92
N PRO A 51 -8.73 12.46 -20.36
CA PRO A 51 -8.69 11.95 -18.99
C PRO A 51 -7.63 10.86 -18.79
N VAL A 52 -7.32 10.08 -19.82
CA VAL A 52 -6.24 9.06 -19.76
C VAL A 52 -4.88 9.73 -19.61
N ARG A 53 -4.60 10.78 -20.41
CA ARG A 53 -3.36 11.55 -20.33
C ARG A 53 -3.19 12.20 -18.95
N GLU A 54 -4.24 12.76 -18.40
CA GLU A 54 -4.21 13.36 -17.06
C GLU A 54 -3.93 12.31 -15.97
N ALA A 55 -4.55 11.13 -16.08
CA ALA A 55 -4.26 9.99 -15.21
C ALA A 55 -2.80 9.51 -15.33
N PHE A 56 -2.27 9.40 -16.55
CA PHE A 56 -0.87 9.03 -16.80
C PHE A 56 0.11 10.04 -16.19
N LEU A 57 -0.17 11.34 -16.31
CA LEU A 57 0.65 12.38 -15.69
C LEU A 57 0.65 12.27 -14.16
N GLN A 58 -0.50 11.96 -13.56
CA GLN A 58 -0.59 11.75 -12.12
C GLN A 58 0.18 10.51 -11.67
N LEU A 59 -0.02 9.38 -12.35
CA LEU A 59 0.72 8.14 -12.07
C LEU A 59 2.22 8.29 -12.24
N SER A 60 2.66 9.11 -13.22
CA SER A 60 4.07 9.42 -13.43
C SER A 60 4.65 10.27 -12.29
N LYS A 61 3.89 11.23 -11.75
CA LYS A 61 4.31 12.00 -10.57
C LYS A 61 4.45 11.13 -9.30
N GLU A 62 3.68 10.05 -9.23
CA GLU A 62 3.75 9.07 -8.14
C GLU A 62 4.82 7.98 -8.39
N GLY A 63 5.58 8.08 -9.47
CA GLY A 63 6.62 7.10 -9.80
C GLY A 63 6.11 5.74 -10.27
N LEU A 64 4.81 5.64 -10.64
CA LEU A 64 4.19 4.39 -11.15
C LEU A 64 4.35 4.23 -12.66
N LEU A 65 4.49 5.32 -13.40
CA LEU A 65 4.73 5.34 -14.83
C LEU A 65 5.96 6.20 -15.18
N GLU A 66 6.67 5.78 -16.19
CA GLU A 66 7.75 6.54 -16.82
C GLU A 66 7.33 6.93 -18.24
N VAL A 67 7.32 8.24 -18.51
CA VAL A 67 6.98 8.78 -19.83
C VAL A 67 8.27 9.12 -20.59
N TYR A 68 8.53 8.41 -21.66
CA TYR A 68 9.67 8.63 -22.54
C TYR A 68 9.24 9.40 -23.80
N PRO A 69 9.71 10.63 -24.00
CA PRO A 69 9.38 11.38 -25.22
C PRO A 69 9.65 10.54 -26.48
N GLN A 70 8.65 10.45 -27.36
CA GLN A 70 8.67 9.70 -28.63
C GLN A 70 8.83 8.16 -28.51
N LYS A 71 9.03 7.61 -27.30
CA LYS A 71 9.21 6.17 -27.07
C LYS A 71 8.05 5.51 -26.34
N GLY A 72 7.07 6.31 -25.87
CA GLY A 72 5.88 5.82 -25.17
C GLY A 72 5.99 5.89 -23.65
N THR A 73 5.06 5.21 -22.98
CA THR A 73 4.98 5.16 -21.52
C THR A 73 5.19 3.71 -21.05
N ARG A 74 5.89 3.53 -19.97
CA ARG A 74 6.12 2.22 -19.34
C ARG A 74 5.70 2.25 -17.87
N VAL A 75 5.29 1.10 -17.37
CA VAL A 75 5.19 0.87 -15.92
C VAL A 75 6.59 0.91 -15.32
N SER A 76 6.79 1.73 -14.30
CA SER A 76 8.10 1.92 -13.67
C SER A 76 8.65 0.62 -13.11
N LEU A 77 9.95 0.41 -13.24
CA LEU A 77 10.65 -0.62 -12.50
C LEU A 77 10.59 -0.32 -11.00
N ILE A 78 10.85 -1.32 -10.17
CA ILE A 78 10.92 -1.12 -8.73
C ILE A 78 12.37 -0.76 -8.38
N ASP A 79 12.57 0.46 -7.89
CA ASP A 79 13.85 0.92 -7.42
C ASP A 79 14.08 0.43 -5.98
N LEU A 80 15.07 -0.45 -5.79
CA LEU A 80 15.36 -1.06 -4.49
C LEU A 80 15.98 -0.07 -3.50
N ASP A 81 16.61 1.00 -3.95
CA ASP A 81 17.12 2.04 -3.07
C ASP A 81 15.95 2.85 -2.49
N LEU A 82 14.97 3.22 -3.31
CA LEU A 82 13.74 3.85 -2.84
C LEU A 82 12.88 2.93 -1.94
N VAL A 83 12.91 1.62 -2.18
CA VAL A 83 12.28 0.64 -1.28
C VAL A 83 12.90 0.71 0.11
N GLU A 84 14.23 0.74 0.20
CA GLU A 84 14.94 0.78 1.48
C GLU A 84 14.76 2.13 2.20
N GLU A 85 14.74 3.25 1.49
CA GLU A 85 14.45 4.56 2.07
C GLU A 85 13.03 4.61 2.65
N ALA A 86 12.04 4.09 1.92
CA ALA A 86 10.66 4.02 2.40
C ALA A 86 10.53 3.08 3.61
N ARG A 87 11.19 1.92 3.60
CA ARG A 87 11.24 1.00 4.73
C ARG A 87 11.86 1.67 5.96
N PHE A 88 12.99 2.35 5.79
CA PHE A 88 13.67 3.08 6.87
C PHE A 88 12.74 4.13 7.51
N MET A 89 12.07 4.94 6.67
CA MET A 89 11.12 5.94 7.16
C MET A 89 9.98 5.30 7.94
N ARG A 90 9.36 4.24 7.41
CA ARG A 90 8.28 3.52 8.09
C ARG A 90 8.75 2.95 9.44
N GLU A 91 9.90 2.28 9.45
CA GLU A 91 10.46 1.70 10.69
C GLU A 91 10.59 2.76 11.80
N LYS A 92 11.16 3.92 11.49
CA LYS A 92 11.37 4.97 12.49
C LYS A 92 10.04 5.57 13.01
N LEU A 93 9.11 5.81 12.10
CA LEU A 93 7.82 6.42 12.44
C LEU A 93 6.87 5.43 13.10
N GLU A 94 6.79 4.20 12.62
CA GLU A 94 5.91 3.18 13.19
C GLU A 94 6.35 2.76 14.60
N LYS A 95 7.64 2.66 14.86
CA LYS A 95 8.18 2.46 16.23
C LYS A 95 7.73 3.56 17.18
N ALA A 96 7.87 4.82 16.75
CA ALA A 96 7.48 5.97 17.59
C ALA A 96 5.96 6.00 17.84
N VAL A 97 5.15 5.69 16.82
CA VAL A 97 3.69 5.70 16.93
C VAL A 97 3.18 4.49 17.72
N ALA A 98 3.83 3.32 17.64
CA ALA A 98 3.52 2.15 18.47
C ALA A 98 3.75 2.44 19.97
N GLU A 99 4.82 3.18 20.31
CA GLU A 99 5.06 3.64 21.69
C GLU A 99 3.97 4.61 22.15
N LEU A 100 3.57 5.58 21.31
CA LEU A 100 2.49 6.53 21.61
C LEU A 100 1.15 5.82 21.81
N ALA A 101 0.84 4.83 21.02
CA ALA A 101 -0.40 4.05 21.13
C ALA A 101 -0.54 3.35 22.50
N CYS A 102 0.57 3.06 23.18
CA CYS A 102 0.55 2.49 24.53
C CYS A 102 0.22 3.53 25.63
N GLU A 103 0.15 4.82 25.34
CA GLU A 103 -0.19 5.86 26.34
C GLU A 103 -1.70 6.03 26.49
N ASP A 104 -2.32 6.58 25.45
CA ASP A 104 -3.77 6.88 25.45
C ASP A 104 -4.33 6.58 24.05
N PHE A 105 -4.71 5.32 23.83
CA PHE A 105 -5.23 4.88 22.54
C PHE A 105 -6.76 4.80 22.59
N PRO A 106 -7.48 5.44 21.64
CA PRO A 106 -8.94 5.48 21.66
C PRO A 106 -9.56 4.09 21.59
N GLN A 107 -10.61 3.83 22.38
CA GLN A 107 -11.31 2.55 22.40
C GLN A 107 -11.87 2.17 21.01
N GLU A 108 -12.38 3.15 20.26
CA GLU A 108 -12.87 2.91 18.90
C GLU A 108 -11.74 2.43 17.97
N ALA A 109 -10.56 3.04 18.05
CA ALA A 109 -9.39 2.62 17.28
C ALA A 109 -8.91 1.23 17.71
N MET A 110 -8.90 0.92 18.99
CA MET A 110 -8.59 -0.42 19.51
C MET A 110 -9.55 -1.47 18.94
N PHE A 111 -10.86 -1.20 18.97
CA PHE A 111 -11.85 -2.09 18.40
C PHE A 111 -11.61 -2.35 16.89
N LYS A 112 -11.25 -1.31 16.13
CA LYS A 112 -10.89 -1.45 14.70
C LYS A 112 -9.66 -2.32 14.51
N LEU A 113 -8.63 -2.21 15.35
CA LEU A 113 -7.45 -3.08 15.30
C LEU A 113 -7.81 -4.54 15.57
N GLU A 114 -8.61 -4.81 16.61
CA GLU A 114 -9.04 -6.17 16.97
C GLU A 114 -9.87 -6.81 15.85
N GLN A 115 -10.77 -6.05 15.24
CA GLN A 115 -11.54 -6.52 14.08
C GLN A 115 -10.64 -6.80 12.88
N ASN A 116 -9.69 -5.90 12.61
CA ASN A 116 -8.76 -6.03 11.50
C ASN A 116 -7.92 -7.31 11.63
N VAL A 117 -7.36 -7.60 12.81
CA VAL A 117 -6.60 -8.83 13.09
C VAL A 117 -7.45 -10.09 12.82
N LYS A 118 -8.73 -10.10 13.23
CA LYS A 118 -9.63 -11.23 12.92
C LYS A 118 -9.89 -11.38 11.42
N MET A 119 -10.04 -10.28 10.70
CA MET A 119 -10.24 -10.32 9.25
C MET A 119 -8.99 -10.80 8.51
N GLN A 120 -7.79 -10.48 9.01
CA GLN A 120 -6.53 -11.03 8.49
C GLN A 120 -6.49 -12.55 8.60
N GLU A 121 -6.88 -13.12 9.75
CA GLU A 121 -6.97 -14.57 9.95
C GLU A 121 -7.87 -15.23 8.90
N LEU A 122 -9.04 -14.64 8.64
CA LEU A 122 -9.97 -15.12 7.61
C LEU A 122 -9.38 -15.03 6.20
N SER A 123 -8.67 -13.93 5.89
CA SER A 123 -8.02 -13.74 4.59
C SER A 123 -6.91 -14.77 4.35
N ILE A 124 -6.15 -15.12 5.40
CA ILE A 124 -5.14 -16.17 5.36
C ILE A 124 -5.78 -17.54 5.10
N ALA A 125 -6.86 -17.87 5.83
CA ALA A 125 -7.58 -19.14 5.66
C ALA A 125 -8.15 -19.29 4.24
N GLN A 126 -8.55 -18.18 3.61
CA GLN A 126 -9.07 -18.14 2.24
C GLN A 126 -7.96 -17.98 1.17
N LYS A 127 -6.70 -17.88 1.58
CA LYS A 127 -5.56 -17.57 0.69
C LYS A 127 -5.78 -16.30 -0.15
N ASN A 128 -6.44 -15.29 0.43
CA ASN A 128 -6.71 -14.02 -0.23
C ASN A 128 -5.65 -12.99 0.15
N TYR A 129 -4.51 -13.00 -0.57
CA TYR A 129 -3.39 -12.09 -0.32
C TYR A 129 -3.72 -10.61 -0.65
N GLU A 130 -4.64 -10.35 -1.59
CA GLU A 130 -5.07 -8.98 -1.90
C GLU A 130 -5.79 -8.37 -0.68
N SER A 131 -6.75 -9.11 -0.10
CA SER A 131 -7.44 -8.68 1.12
C SER A 131 -6.47 -8.55 2.30
N LEU A 132 -5.51 -9.46 2.42
CA LEU A 132 -4.51 -9.39 3.49
C LEU A 132 -3.64 -8.13 3.36
N PHE A 133 -3.23 -7.75 2.14
CA PHE A 133 -2.48 -6.52 1.90
C PHE A 133 -3.28 -5.27 2.28
N GLU A 134 -4.56 -5.21 1.90
CA GLU A 134 -5.45 -4.09 2.23
C GLU A 134 -5.67 -3.98 3.75
N LEU A 135 -5.83 -5.10 4.43
CA LEU A 135 -5.98 -5.17 5.88
C LEU A 135 -4.70 -4.75 6.62
N ASP A 136 -3.54 -5.13 6.11
CA ASP A 136 -2.25 -4.72 6.66
C ASP A 136 -2.04 -3.20 6.56
N GLU A 137 -2.32 -2.58 5.42
CA GLU A 137 -2.29 -1.12 5.28
C GLU A 137 -3.28 -0.42 6.23
N ALA A 138 -4.51 -0.92 6.32
CA ALA A 138 -5.53 -0.38 7.21
C ALA A 138 -5.17 -0.54 8.69
N PHE A 139 -4.45 -1.61 9.06
CA PHE A 139 -3.96 -1.84 10.41
C PHE A 139 -3.00 -0.72 10.84
N HIS A 140 -1.96 -0.48 10.06
CA HIS A 140 -0.98 0.57 10.33
C HIS A 140 -1.63 1.96 10.32
N GLN A 141 -2.48 2.26 9.33
CA GLN A 141 -3.23 3.51 9.27
C GLN A 141 -4.03 3.75 10.55
N THR A 142 -4.72 2.73 11.05
CA THR A 142 -5.53 2.83 12.27
C THR A 142 -4.69 3.22 13.48
N ILE A 143 -3.46 2.72 13.60
CA ILE A 143 -2.55 3.10 14.70
C ILE A 143 -2.15 4.58 14.58
N PHE A 144 -1.76 5.03 13.38
CA PHE A 144 -1.42 6.44 13.17
C PHE A 144 -2.60 7.37 13.44
N GLU A 145 -3.78 7.06 12.93
CA GLU A 145 -4.99 7.86 13.14
C GLU A 145 -5.39 7.88 14.61
N GLY A 146 -5.36 6.74 15.30
CA GLY A 146 -5.65 6.63 16.73
C GLY A 146 -4.71 7.46 17.60
N CYS A 147 -3.47 7.66 17.18
CA CYS A 147 -2.50 8.53 17.83
C CYS A 147 -2.56 10.01 17.36
N GLY A 148 -3.56 10.42 16.56
CA GLY A 148 -3.66 11.76 15.99
C GLY A 148 -2.56 12.08 14.98
N LYS A 149 -1.98 11.07 14.29
CA LYS A 149 -0.88 11.18 13.33
C LYS A 149 -1.32 10.90 11.88
N ALA A 150 -2.60 11.15 11.54
CA ALA A 150 -3.13 10.92 10.19
C ALA A 150 -2.33 11.62 9.09
N ASN A 151 -1.86 12.86 9.31
CA ASN A 151 -1.04 13.57 8.34
C ASN A 151 0.36 12.96 8.18
N VAL A 152 0.92 12.34 9.22
CA VAL A 152 2.19 11.61 9.13
C VAL A 152 1.99 10.36 8.27
N TRP A 153 0.89 9.62 8.45
CA TRP A 153 0.54 8.49 7.59
C TRP A 153 0.39 8.92 6.13
N ALA A 154 -0.32 10.02 5.87
CA ALA A 154 -0.47 10.56 4.52
C ALA A 154 0.90 10.91 3.88
N ALA A 155 1.84 11.45 4.64
CA ALA A 155 3.20 11.72 4.15
C ALA A 155 3.98 10.41 3.84
N ILE A 156 3.85 9.38 4.70
CA ILE A 156 4.40 8.04 4.42
C ILE A 156 3.88 7.53 3.08
N GLN A 157 2.56 7.61 2.83
CA GLN A 157 1.95 7.09 1.61
C GLN A 157 2.51 7.71 0.32
N GLN A 158 3.00 8.95 0.36
CA GLN A 158 3.62 9.60 -0.80
C GLN A 158 4.96 8.98 -1.22
N MET A 159 5.71 8.43 -0.28
CA MET A 159 7.03 7.80 -0.53
C MET A 159 6.97 6.28 -0.54
N ASN A 160 5.84 5.69 -0.15
CA ASN A 160 5.71 4.27 0.16
C ASN A 160 5.47 3.38 -1.06
N VAL A 161 5.23 3.95 -2.25
CA VAL A 161 4.82 3.20 -3.44
C VAL A 161 5.79 2.07 -3.83
N PRO A 162 7.12 2.28 -3.92
CA PRO A 162 8.05 1.19 -4.24
C PRO A 162 8.03 0.08 -3.19
N PHE A 163 7.96 0.44 -1.91
CA PHE A 163 7.91 -0.51 -0.80
C PHE A 163 6.60 -1.29 -0.77
N GLN A 164 5.45 -0.64 -1.02
CA GLN A 164 4.15 -1.31 -1.14
C GLN A 164 4.16 -2.35 -2.26
N ARG A 165 4.76 -2.05 -3.42
CA ARG A 165 4.87 -2.99 -4.54
C ARG A 165 5.66 -4.25 -4.16
N ILE A 166 6.79 -4.10 -3.46
CA ILE A 166 7.56 -5.26 -2.96
C ILE A 166 6.77 -6.06 -1.93
N ARG A 167 6.09 -5.39 -0.99
CA ARG A 167 5.26 -6.08 0.02
C ARG A 167 4.13 -6.88 -0.63
N PHE A 168 3.46 -6.30 -1.62
CA PHE A 168 2.42 -7.00 -2.36
C PHE A 168 2.95 -8.27 -3.05
N LEU A 169 4.10 -8.18 -3.73
CA LEU A 169 4.75 -9.35 -4.36
C LEU A 169 5.07 -10.45 -3.33
N ARG A 170 5.58 -10.08 -2.17
CA ARG A 170 5.92 -11.05 -1.11
C ARG A 170 4.67 -11.73 -0.56
N LEU A 171 3.60 -10.99 -0.34
CA LEU A 171 2.32 -11.57 0.07
C LEU A 171 1.76 -12.50 -1.01
N ALA A 172 1.80 -12.10 -2.28
CA ALA A 172 1.35 -12.94 -3.39
C ALA A 172 2.15 -14.25 -3.53
N ALA A 173 3.42 -14.26 -3.11
CA ALA A 173 4.28 -15.44 -3.09
C ALA A 173 4.14 -16.31 -1.81
N ASP A 174 3.16 -16.05 -0.95
CA ASP A 174 2.90 -16.76 0.31
C ASP A 174 4.06 -16.66 1.32
N PHE A 175 4.74 -15.49 1.35
CA PHE A 175 5.81 -15.25 2.31
C PHE A 175 5.28 -14.62 3.60
N ASN A 176 5.46 -15.33 4.72
CA ASN A 176 5.31 -14.79 6.08
C ASN A 176 3.89 -14.36 6.50
N TRP A 177 2.81 -14.79 5.86
CA TRP A 177 1.44 -14.40 6.22
C TRP A 177 1.12 -14.64 7.69
N ASN A 178 1.41 -15.84 8.18
CA ASN A 178 1.17 -16.18 9.60
C ASN A 178 2.03 -15.35 10.55
N THR A 179 3.29 -15.08 10.18
CA THR A 179 4.18 -14.25 11.00
C THR A 179 3.68 -12.81 11.07
N ILE A 180 3.26 -12.22 9.94
CA ILE A 180 2.67 -10.88 9.89
C ILE A 180 1.43 -10.80 10.80
N HIS A 181 0.51 -11.74 10.65
CA HIS A 181 -0.69 -11.80 11.50
C HIS A 181 -0.37 -11.94 12.99
N GLN A 182 0.58 -12.82 13.36
CA GLN A 182 1.02 -12.99 14.74
C GLN A 182 1.62 -11.70 15.31
N GLN A 183 2.41 -10.98 14.53
CA GLN A 183 2.99 -9.70 14.95
C GLN A 183 1.92 -8.62 15.11
N HIS A 184 0.93 -8.53 14.21
CA HIS A 184 -0.19 -7.61 14.36
C HIS A 184 -1.04 -7.91 15.60
N ALA A 185 -1.33 -9.19 15.87
CA ALA A 185 -2.02 -9.62 17.08
C ALA A 185 -1.22 -9.26 18.35
N ALA A 186 0.08 -9.52 18.35
CA ALA A 186 0.98 -9.20 19.46
C ALA A 186 1.12 -7.69 19.67
N LEU A 187 1.18 -6.89 18.59
CA LEU A 187 1.23 -5.42 18.68
C LEU A 187 -0.08 -4.86 19.25
N THR A 188 -1.23 -5.36 18.77
CA THR A 188 -2.56 -4.98 19.31
C THR A 188 -2.64 -5.26 20.81
N GLU A 189 -2.18 -6.43 21.25
CA GLU A 189 -2.13 -6.79 22.67
C GLU A 189 -1.17 -5.92 23.47
N ALA A 190 0.01 -5.61 22.91
CA ALA A 190 0.98 -4.73 23.57
C ALA A 190 0.44 -3.30 23.73
N ILE A 191 -0.28 -2.77 22.76
CA ILE A 191 -0.98 -1.48 22.84
C ILE A 191 -2.07 -1.54 23.92
N ARG A 192 -2.93 -2.58 23.89
CA ARG A 192 -4.03 -2.77 24.85
C ARG A 192 -3.52 -2.84 26.30
N THR A 193 -2.39 -3.51 26.52
CA THR A 193 -1.78 -3.69 27.85
C THR A 193 -0.70 -2.65 28.18
N LYS A 194 -0.56 -1.62 27.33
CA LYS A 194 0.36 -0.48 27.52
C LYS A 194 1.84 -0.86 27.65
N GLN A 195 2.27 -1.92 26.94
CA GLN A 195 3.64 -2.43 26.98
C GLN A 195 4.52 -1.73 25.93
N LYS A 196 4.96 -0.49 26.18
CA LYS A 196 5.71 0.36 25.23
C LYS A 196 6.93 -0.33 24.62
N ALA A 197 7.80 -0.92 25.45
CA ALA A 197 9.02 -1.53 24.98
C ALA A 197 8.73 -2.70 24.01
N LYS A 198 7.73 -3.53 24.34
CA LYS A 198 7.30 -4.64 23.50
C LYS A 198 6.64 -4.17 22.19
N ALA A 199 5.80 -3.13 22.24
CA ALA A 199 5.19 -2.57 21.05
C ALA A 199 6.24 -2.04 20.06
N LYS A 200 7.27 -1.36 20.57
CA LYS A 200 8.41 -0.89 19.79
C LYS A 200 9.20 -2.02 19.13
N GLU A 201 9.55 -3.05 19.91
CA GLU A 201 10.29 -4.21 19.43
C GLU A 201 9.53 -4.93 18.30
N ILE A 202 8.23 -5.19 18.49
CA ILE A 202 7.38 -5.83 17.49
C ILE A 202 7.30 -4.98 16.21
N ALA A 203 7.13 -3.66 16.32
CA ALA A 203 7.08 -2.77 15.16
C ALA A 203 8.41 -2.76 14.37
N GLU A 204 9.55 -2.88 15.05
CA GLU A 204 10.86 -2.99 14.42
C GLU A 204 11.01 -4.33 13.67
N GLU A 205 10.75 -5.45 14.33
CA GLU A 205 10.84 -6.78 13.73
C GLU A 205 9.90 -6.95 12.55
N HIS A 206 8.68 -6.41 12.64
CA HIS A 206 7.68 -6.47 11.59
C HIS A 206 8.19 -5.87 10.26
N LEU A 207 8.81 -4.71 10.30
CA LEU A 207 9.32 -4.05 9.10
C LEU A 207 10.63 -4.64 8.57
N GLN A 208 11.34 -5.42 9.38
CA GLN A 208 12.51 -6.19 8.94
C GLN A 208 12.13 -7.41 8.10
N LEU A 209 10.90 -7.94 8.21
CA LEU A 209 10.43 -9.04 7.36
C LEU A 209 10.47 -8.72 5.86
N VAL A 210 10.50 -7.44 5.49
CA VAL A 210 10.49 -6.97 4.09
C VAL A 210 11.88 -6.58 3.58
N ILE A 211 12.96 -6.94 4.29
CA ILE A 211 14.32 -6.69 3.78
C ILE A 211 14.50 -7.44 2.47
N VAL A 212 14.80 -6.68 1.42
CA VAL A 212 15.13 -7.22 0.09
C VAL A 212 16.65 -7.41 0.05
N ASP A 213 17.07 -8.66 -0.10
CA ASP A 213 18.49 -8.94 -0.33
C ASP A 213 18.88 -8.39 -1.71
N LYS A 214 19.78 -7.39 -1.76
CA LYS A 214 20.22 -6.76 -3.02
C LYS A 214 21.05 -7.70 -3.91
N GLN A 215 21.20 -8.96 -3.51
CA GLN A 215 22.01 -9.96 -4.22
C GLN A 215 21.19 -10.92 -5.10
N MET A 216 19.88 -10.67 -5.30
CA MET A 216 19.06 -11.43 -6.26
C MET A 216 19.00 -10.73 -7.61
#